data_d6b9cb0745022101b5e9e37b99dec502
#
_entry.id   d6b9cb0745022101b5e9e37b99dec502
#
_cell.length_a   1.000
_cell.length_b   1.000
_cell.length_c   1.000
_cell.angle_alpha   90.00
_cell.angle_beta   90.00
_cell.angle_gamma   90.00
#
_symmetry.space_group_name_H-M   'P 1'
#
loop_
_entity.id
_entity.type
_entity.pdbx_description
1 polymer ?
#
loop_
_entity_poly.entity_id
_entity_poly.type
_entity_poly.pdbx_seq_one_letter_code
_entity_poly.pdbx_strand_id
1 'polypeptide(L)'
;IKLKAGETVSYTDLLYALLCGSANDAAAVLAFAVSGSVADFVRLMNAKAAMLGALETNYTNVSGMHDDKMVTTAYDTFLIAKAAAENGLFVEMTTESKYVMPETNMSAERNIYNKNSLVSRYTETKYYSKYAKGLNAGYTAQGGYCLATIAESDGETYICVVMNGEEINGDICSYTVANDLIEYVFSSYGYVEVLSPDRLVC
;
A
#
# COMPACT_ATOMS: atom_id res chain seq x y z
N ILE A 1 -13.95 9.13 -3.98
CA ILE A 1 -14.53 8.97 -5.31
C ILE A 1 -15.96 9.55 -5.40
N LYS A 2 -16.42 10.14 -4.31
CA LYS A 2 -17.74 10.80 -4.19
C LYS A 2 -18.90 9.85 -4.47
N LEU A 3 -18.91 8.71 -3.77
CA LEU A 3 -20.04 7.77 -3.82
C LEU A 3 -21.32 8.44 -3.36
N LYS A 4 -22.43 8.05 -3.99
CA LYS A 4 -23.76 8.60 -3.71
C LYS A 4 -24.64 7.56 -3.03
N ALA A 5 -25.56 7.99 -2.17
CA ALA A 5 -26.56 7.08 -1.62
C ALA A 5 -27.42 6.47 -2.73
N GLY A 6 -27.52 5.12 -2.76
CA GLY A 6 -28.22 4.37 -3.81
C GLY A 6 -27.39 4.11 -5.08
N GLU A 7 -26.11 4.49 -5.09
CA GLU A 7 -25.19 4.12 -6.17
C GLU A 7 -24.84 2.63 -6.08
N THR A 8 -24.92 1.92 -7.20
CA THR A 8 -24.56 0.50 -7.31
C THR A 8 -23.15 0.39 -7.87
N VAL A 9 -22.23 -0.19 -7.09
CA VAL A 9 -20.81 -0.33 -7.42
C VAL A 9 -20.36 -1.75 -7.11
N SER A 10 -19.51 -2.33 -7.95
CA SER A 10 -18.94 -3.66 -7.66
C SER A 10 -17.90 -3.61 -6.54
N TYR A 11 -17.69 -4.73 -5.86
CA TYR A 11 -16.61 -4.84 -4.87
C TYR A 11 -15.23 -4.63 -5.51
N THR A 12 -15.03 -5.10 -6.73
CA THR A 12 -13.78 -4.90 -7.48
C THR A 12 -13.50 -3.42 -7.71
N ASP A 13 -14.50 -2.65 -8.16
CA ASP A 13 -14.38 -1.21 -8.36
C ASP A 13 -14.05 -0.48 -7.06
N LEU A 14 -14.70 -0.87 -5.96
CA LEU A 14 -14.42 -0.30 -4.64
C LEU A 14 -13.00 -0.62 -4.14
N LEU A 15 -12.52 -1.85 -4.40
CA LEU A 15 -11.14 -2.24 -4.05
C LEU A 15 -10.12 -1.45 -4.85
N TYR A 16 -10.28 -1.29 -6.17
CA TYR A 16 -9.41 -0.44 -6.96
C TYR A 16 -9.47 1.03 -6.53
N ALA A 17 -10.66 1.56 -6.24
CA ALA A 17 -10.81 2.91 -5.74
C ALA A 17 -10.08 3.13 -4.40
N LEU A 18 -10.12 2.13 -3.51
CA LEU A 18 -9.40 2.16 -2.25
C LEU A 18 -7.88 2.01 -2.47
N LEU A 19 -7.45 0.94 -3.15
CA LEU A 19 -6.05 0.53 -3.23
C LEU A 19 -5.21 1.43 -4.15
N CYS A 20 -5.76 1.87 -5.29
CA CYS A 20 -5.10 2.81 -6.17
C CYS A 20 -5.37 4.27 -5.78
N GLY A 21 -6.64 4.59 -5.56
CA GLY A 21 -7.10 5.97 -5.39
C GLY A 21 -7.10 6.48 -3.96
N SER A 22 -6.83 5.63 -2.97
CA SER A 22 -6.93 5.96 -1.53
C SER A 22 -8.31 6.54 -1.16
N ALA A 23 -9.37 5.96 -1.70
CA ALA A 23 -10.74 6.46 -1.57
C ALA A 23 -11.32 6.12 -0.20
N ASN A 24 -11.45 7.12 0.68
CA ASN A 24 -11.96 6.96 2.05
C ASN A 24 -13.42 6.51 2.11
N ASP A 25 -14.24 6.95 1.16
CA ASP A 25 -15.63 6.53 1.02
C ASP A 25 -15.74 5.05 0.62
N ALA A 26 -14.88 4.58 -0.28
CA ALA A 26 -14.79 3.16 -0.63
C ALA A 26 -14.34 2.31 0.58
N ALA A 27 -13.36 2.79 1.38
CA ALA A 27 -12.93 2.11 2.60
C ALA A 27 -14.09 1.92 3.58
N ALA A 28 -14.90 2.96 3.81
CA ALA A 28 -16.04 2.89 4.71
C ALA A 28 -17.13 1.92 4.24
N VAL A 29 -17.43 1.90 2.93
CA VAL A 29 -18.42 1.00 2.33
C VAL A 29 -17.96 -0.45 2.43
N LEU A 30 -16.69 -0.73 2.08
CA LEU A 30 -16.11 -2.08 2.18
C LEU A 30 -16.08 -2.59 3.61
N ALA A 31 -15.67 -1.73 4.55
CA ALA A 31 -15.66 -2.07 5.97
C ALA A 31 -17.05 -2.44 6.48
N PHE A 32 -18.06 -1.64 6.13
CA PHE A 32 -19.45 -1.93 6.48
C PHE A 32 -19.94 -3.24 5.85
N ALA A 33 -19.61 -3.48 4.59
CA ALA A 33 -20.02 -4.69 3.87
C ALA A 33 -19.43 -5.97 4.51
N VAL A 34 -18.21 -5.90 5.04
CA VAL A 34 -17.53 -7.06 5.64
C VAL A 34 -18.02 -7.34 7.07
N SER A 35 -18.27 -6.30 7.86
CA SER A 35 -18.46 -6.46 9.32
C SER A 35 -19.75 -5.86 9.89
N GLY A 36 -20.59 -5.28 9.01
CA GLY A 36 -21.85 -4.64 9.42
C GLY A 36 -21.70 -3.26 10.06
N SER A 37 -20.48 -2.87 10.43
CA SER A 37 -20.17 -1.49 10.90
C SER A 37 -18.69 -1.17 10.69
N VAL A 38 -18.36 0.12 10.52
CA VAL A 38 -16.96 0.59 10.47
C VAL A 38 -16.23 0.31 11.78
N ALA A 39 -16.91 0.45 12.92
CA ALA A 39 -16.32 0.18 14.23
C ALA A 39 -15.93 -1.30 14.40
N ASP A 40 -16.78 -2.23 13.94
CA ASP A 40 -16.47 -3.65 13.95
C ASP A 40 -15.30 -3.99 13.06
N PHE A 41 -15.23 -3.36 11.88
CA PHE A 41 -14.09 -3.55 10.98
C PHE A 41 -12.78 -3.06 11.60
N VAL A 42 -12.79 -1.90 12.29
CA VAL A 42 -11.60 -1.41 13.02
C VAL A 42 -11.17 -2.41 14.10
N ARG A 43 -12.11 -3.07 14.79
CA ARG A 43 -11.76 -4.15 15.72
C ARG A 43 -11.09 -5.33 15.03
N LEU A 44 -11.58 -5.70 13.83
CA LEU A 44 -10.95 -6.75 13.02
C LEU A 44 -9.54 -6.34 12.55
N MET A 45 -9.33 -5.08 12.15
CA MET A 45 -8.01 -4.56 11.79
C MET A 45 -7.02 -4.69 12.95
N ASN A 46 -7.40 -4.27 14.16
CA ASN A 46 -6.55 -4.38 15.35
C ASN A 46 -6.29 -5.84 15.74
N ALA A 47 -7.30 -6.70 15.67
CA ALA A 47 -7.13 -8.13 15.93
C ALA A 47 -6.15 -8.77 14.92
N LYS A 48 -6.26 -8.41 13.63
CA LYS A 48 -5.35 -8.90 12.59
C LYS A 48 -3.92 -8.39 12.81
N ALA A 49 -3.73 -7.12 13.15
CA ALA A 49 -2.43 -6.55 13.50
C ALA A 49 -1.76 -7.33 14.64
N ALA A 50 -2.49 -7.57 15.73
CA ALA A 50 -2.01 -8.36 16.87
C ALA A 50 -1.64 -9.80 16.46
N MET A 51 -2.45 -10.47 15.63
CA MET A 51 -2.16 -11.81 15.10
C MET A 51 -0.88 -11.87 14.25
N LEU A 52 -0.54 -10.76 13.57
CA LEU A 52 0.69 -10.64 12.77
C LEU A 52 1.92 -10.26 13.61
N GLY A 53 1.74 -10.01 14.91
CA GLY A 53 2.81 -9.56 15.80
C GLY A 53 3.05 -8.05 15.77
N ALA A 54 2.19 -7.27 15.12
CA ALA A 54 2.23 -5.81 15.08
C ALA A 54 1.61 -5.24 16.36
N LEU A 55 2.34 -5.32 17.46
CA LEU A 55 1.82 -5.08 18.82
C LEU A 55 1.84 -3.61 19.24
N GLU A 56 2.57 -2.77 18.53
CA GLU A 56 2.62 -1.32 18.74
C GLU A 56 1.67 -0.57 17.77
N THR A 57 0.77 -1.31 17.11
CA THR A 57 -0.20 -0.78 16.16
C THR A 57 -1.58 -0.68 16.80
N ASN A 58 -2.21 0.48 16.67
CA ASN A 58 -3.61 0.71 17.03
C ASN A 58 -4.31 1.49 15.94
N TYR A 59 -5.26 0.87 15.27
CA TYR A 59 -6.14 1.52 14.30
C TYR A 59 -7.38 2.09 14.99
N THR A 60 -7.78 3.30 14.61
CA THR A 60 -8.99 3.98 15.11
C THR A 60 -10.03 4.23 14.01
N ASN A 61 -9.61 4.16 12.74
CA ASN A 61 -10.48 4.29 11.58
C ASN A 61 -9.96 3.48 10.40
N VAL A 62 -10.75 3.38 9.34
CA VAL A 62 -10.46 2.60 8.14
C VAL A 62 -9.78 3.40 7.03
N SER A 63 -9.68 4.72 7.19
CA SER A 63 -9.22 5.62 6.14
C SER A 63 -7.77 6.09 6.30
N GLY A 64 -7.18 5.91 7.49
CA GLY A 64 -5.87 6.48 7.82
C GLY A 64 -5.90 7.98 8.10
N MET A 65 -7.09 8.60 8.22
CA MET A 65 -7.20 9.98 8.69
C MET A 65 -6.63 10.09 10.10
N HIS A 66 -5.94 11.20 10.36
CA HIS A 66 -5.28 11.39 11.66
C HIS A 66 -6.22 11.27 12.85
N ASP A 67 -5.76 10.57 13.85
CA ASP A 67 -6.34 10.45 15.19
C ASP A 67 -5.17 10.23 16.16
N ASP A 68 -5.14 10.95 17.28
CA ASP A 68 -4.04 10.89 18.26
C ASP A 68 -3.81 9.49 18.85
N LYS A 69 -4.82 8.62 18.79
CA LYS A 69 -4.75 7.24 19.26
C LYS A 69 -4.35 6.25 18.15
N MET A 70 -4.30 6.70 16.90
CA MET A 70 -3.83 5.88 15.78
C MET A 70 -2.31 5.91 15.74
N VAL A 71 -1.70 4.81 16.10
CA VAL A 71 -0.25 4.68 16.18
C VAL A 71 0.21 3.40 15.49
N THR A 72 1.44 3.41 15.00
CA THR A 72 2.13 2.23 14.46
C THR A 72 3.63 2.49 14.44
N THR A 73 4.41 1.48 14.09
CA THR A 73 5.86 1.57 13.83
C THR A 73 6.19 1.13 12.41
N ALA A 74 7.38 1.47 11.92
CA ALA A 74 7.85 0.98 10.61
C ALA A 74 7.93 -0.55 10.59
N TYR A 75 8.32 -1.18 11.71
CA TYR A 75 8.40 -2.63 11.83
C TYR A 75 7.01 -3.29 11.81
N ASP A 76 6.05 -2.77 12.55
CA ASP A 76 4.67 -3.27 12.52
C ASP A 76 4.05 -3.12 11.12
N THR A 77 4.29 -1.96 10.48
CA THR A 77 3.87 -1.71 9.09
C THR A 77 4.51 -2.72 8.13
N PHE A 78 5.79 -3.07 8.33
CA PHE A 78 6.44 -4.13 7.55
C PHE A 78 5.77 -5.49 7.76
N LEU A 79 5.42 -5.88 8.99
CA LEU A 79 4.74 -7.16 9.26
C LEU A 79 3.38 -7.23 8.55
N ILE A 80 2.62 -6.15 8.58
CA ILE A 80 1.33 -6.03 7.90
C ILE A 80 1.51 -6.04 6.38
N ALA A 81 2.48 -5.28 5.86
CA ALA A 81 2.80 -5.23 4.43
C ALA A 81 3.24 -6.60 3.91
N LYS A 82 4.06 -7.33 4.68
CA LYS A 82 4.49 -8.69 4.34
C LYS A 82 3.30 -9.64 4.22
N ALA A 83 2.39 -9.62 5.18
CA ALA A 83 1.18 -10.46 5.13
C ALA A 83 0.25 -10.07 3.96
N ALA A 84 0.15 -8.79 3.64
CA ALA A 84 -0.64 -8.31 2.49
C ALA A 84 0.01 -8.72 1.15
N ALA A 85 1.34 -8.72 1.07
CA ALA A 85 2.10 -9.11 -0.11
C ALA A 85 1.94 -10.59 -0.49
N GLU A 86 1.53 -11.46 0.45
CA GLU A 86 1.20 -12.86 0.16
C GLU A 86 -0.07 -13.02 -0.69
N ASN A 87 -0.88 -11.97 -0.80
CA ASN A 87 -2.08 -11.97 -1.65
C ASN A 87 -1.77 -11.37 -3.03
N GLY A 88 -1.65 -12.23 -4.04
CA GLY A 88 -1.31 -11.83 -5.41
C GLY A 88 -2.29 -10.81 -6.01
N LEU A 89 -3.59 -10.94 -5.74
CA LEU A 89 -4.61 -9.97 -6.22
C LEU A 89 -4.41 -8.59 -5.57
N PHE A 90 -4.05 -8.55 -4.29
CA PHE A 90 -3.74 -7.29 -3.61
C PHE A 90 -2.51 -6.60 -4.25
N VAL A 91 -1.45 -7.36 -4.52
CA VAL A 91 -0.24 -6.84 -5.18
C VAL A 91 -0.57 -6.35 -6.59
N GLU A 92 -1.32 -7.12 -7.37
CA GLU A 92 -1.78 -6.73 -8.71
C GLU A 92 -2.53 -5.39 -8.65
N MET A 93 -3.57 -5.28 -7.81
CA MET A 93 -4.38 -4.07 -7.70
C MET A 93 -3.56 -2.84 -7.23
N THR A 94 -2.65 -3.02 -6.28
CA THR A 94 -1.83 -1.91 -5.77
C THR A 94 -0.71 -1.49 -6.73
N THR A 95 -0.35 -2.34 -7.69
CA THR A 95 0.65 -2.05 -8.73
C THR A 95 0.06 -1.31 -9.92
N GLU A 96 -1.26 -1.41 -10.13
CA GLU A 96 -1.92 -0.72 -11.24
C GLU A 96 -1.72 0.78 -11.15
N SER A 97 -1.19 1.37 -12.23
CA SER A 97 -0.91 2.81 -12.31
C SER A 97 -2.19 3.65 -12.46
N LYS A 98 -3.20 3.07 -13.09
CA LYS A 98 -4.51 3.68 -13.34
C LYS A 98 -5.57 2.60 -13.48
N TYR A 99 -6.70 2.81 -12.84
CA TYR A 99 -7.92 2.01 -13.03
C TYR A 99 -9.05 2.87 -13.61
N VAL A 100 -9.75 2.36 -14.59
CA VAL A 100 -10.94 3.01 -15.17
C VAL A 100 -12.16 2.35 -14.57
N MET A 101 -12.75 3.00 -13.57
CA MET A 101 -13.98 2.57 -12.95
C MET A 101 -15.15 2.87 -13.89
N PRO A 102 -15.94 1.87 -14.30
CA PRO A 102 -17.02 2.06 -15.26
C PRO A 102 -18.12 3.00 -14.72
N GLU A 103 -18.98 3.46 -15.63
CA GLU A 103 -20.18 4.20 -15.25
C GLU A 103 -21.11 3.37 -14.36
N THR A 104 -21.82 4.04 -13.47
CA THR A 104 -22.79 3.45 -12.57
C THR A 104 -24.19 3.99 -12.88
N ASN A 105 -25.21 3.53 -12.13
CA ASN A 105 -26.54 4.07 -12.21
C ASN A 105 -26.64 5.57 -11.82
N MET A 106 -25.59 6.16 -11.24
CA MET A 106 -25.61 7.54 -10.70
C MET A 106 -24.43 8.41 -11.10
N SER A 107 -23.41 7.83 -11.72
CA SER A 107 -22.18 8.57 -12.01
C SER A 107 -21.56 8.06 -13.31
N ALA A 108 -20.99 8.98 -14.09
CA ALA A 108 -20.17 8.65 -15.24
C ALA A 108 -18.89 7.89 -14.83
N GLU A 109 -18.20 7.33 -15.82
CA GLU A 109 -16.88 6.71 -15.67
C GLU A 109 -15.91 7.58 -14.85
N ARG A 110 -15.11 6.95 -13.98
CA ARG A 110 -14.10 7.62 -13.16
C ARG A 110 -12.72 7.06 -13.44
N ASN A 111 -11.76 7.94 -13.71
CA ASN A 111 -10.36 7.57 -13.77
C ASN A 111 -9.76 7.63 -12.36
N ILE A 112 -9.30 6.48 -11.88
CA ILE A 112 -8.63 6.31 -10.59
C ILE A 112 -7.14 6.20 -10.84
N TYR A 113 -6.36 7.15 -10.37
CA TYR A 113 -4.91 7.16 -10.49
C TYR A 113 -4.27 6.69 -9.20
N ASN A 114 -3.23 5.86 -9.32
CA ASN A 114 -2.51 5.38 -8.16
C ASN A 114 -1.83 6.54 -7.43
N LYS A 115 -2.01 6.56 -6.10
CA LYS A 115 -1.43 7.58 -5.22
C LYS A 115 0.00 7.28 -4.81
N ASN A 116 0.45 6.04 -4.96
CA ASN A 116 1.84 5.68 -4.78
C ASN A 116 2.65 6.08 -6.04
N SER A 117 3.44 7.14 -5.92
CA SER A 117 4.21 7.69 -7.04
C SER A 117 5.35 6.78 -7.48
N LEU A 118 5.76 5.77 -6.70
CA LEU A 118 6.74 4.77 -7.16
C LEU A 118 6.19 3.88 -8.28
N VAL A 119 4.88 3.64 -8.33
CA VAL A 119 4.23 2.82 -9.36
C VAL A 119 3.38 3.63 -10.33
N SER A 120 3.01 4.85 -9.96
CA SER A 120 2.18 5.70 -10.81
C SER A 120 2.97 6.29 -11.97
N ARG A 121 2.41 6.20 -13.18
CA ARG A 121 2.93 6.88 -14.38
C ARG A 121 2.16 8.16 -14.72
N TYR A 122 1.28 8.59 -13.83
CA TYR A 122 0.37 9.73 -14.05
C TYR A 122 0.50 10.81 -12.97
N THR A 123 1.03 10.45 -11.77
CA THR A 123 1.20 11.38 -10.65
C THR A 123 2.66 11.37 -10.24
N GLU A 124 3.26 12.54 -10.00
CA GLU A 124 4.65 12.72 -9.51
C GLU A 124 5.66 11.73 -10.13
N THR A 125 5.65 11.66 -11.46
CA THR A 125 6.39 10.64 -12.25
C THR A 125 7.91 10.66 -12.04
N LYS A 126 8.44 11.72 -11.43
CA LYS A 126 9.85 11.81 -11.04
C LYS A 126 10.30 10.74 -10.04
N TYR A 127 9.34 10.16 -9.29
CA TYR A 127 9.62 9.11 -8.31
C TYR A 127 9.42 7.69 -8.86
N TYR A 128 8.93 7.54 -10.10
CA TYR A 128 8.65 6.23 -10.66
C TYR A 128 9.85 5.29 -10.56
N SER A 129 9.63 4.09 -10.02
CA SER A 129 10.63 3.03 -9.91
C SER A 129 10.21 1.80 -10.72
N LYS A 130 11.07 1.32 -11.57
CA LYS A 130 10.85 0.10 -12.35
C LYS A 130 10.77 -1.17 -11.47
N TYR A 131 11.31 -1.08 -10.27
CA TYR A 131 11.34 -2.18 -9.30
C TYR A 131 10.12 -2.24 -8.40
N ALA A 132 9.41 -1.11 -8.21
CA ALA A 132 8.31 -1.03 -7.26
C ALA A 132 7.05 -1.78 -7.73
N LYS A 133 6.41 -2.49 -6.78
CA LYS A 133 5.18 -3.27 -6.94
C LYS A 133 4.17 -2.92 -5.84
N GLY A 134 3.46 -1.81 -6.01
CA GLY A 134 2.53 -1.33 -4.97
C GLY A 134 3.33 -0.89 -3.72
N LEU A 135 2.89 -0.94 -2.61
CA LEU A 135 1.70 -1.15 -1.86
C LEU A 135 0.88 0.15 -1.70
N ASN A 136 1.21 0.97 -0.65
CA ASN A 136 0.46 2.17 -0.33
C ASN A 136 1.35 3.34 0.08
N ALA A 137 0.89 4.55 -0.23
CA ALA A 137 1.49 5.80 0.23
C ALA A 137 0.40 6.69 0.82
N GLY A 138 0.74 7.44 1.84
CA GLY A 138 -0.19 8.34 2.51
C GLY A 138 0.51 9.53 3.15
N TYR A 139 -0.26 10.59 3.38
CA TYR A 139 0.19 11.80 4.04
C TYR A 139 -0.86 12.32 5.00
N THR A 140 -0.42 12.68 6.18
CA THR A 140 -1.15 13.57 7.10
C THR A 140 -0.18 14.61 7.66
N ALA A 141 -0.69 15.76 8.08
CA ALA A 141 0.17 16.82 8.63
C ALA A 141 0.97 16.36 9.87
N GLN A 142 0.42 15.42 10.64
CA GLN A 142 1.05 14.89 11.85
C GLN A 142 1.92 13.67 11.57
N GLY A 143 1.49 12.79 10.65
CA GLY A 143 2.21 11.55 10.32
C GLY A 143 3.30 11.72 9.27
N GLY A 144 3.39 12.88 8.61
CA GLY A 144 4.29 13.09 7.49
C GLY A 144 3.95 12.23 6.27
N TYR A 145 4.86 12.16 5.32
CA TYR A 145 4.77 11.28 4.15
C TYR A 145 5.20 9.86 4.53
N CYS A 146 4.28 8.92 4.42
CA CYS A 146 4.50 7.51 4.73
C CYS A 146 4.37 6.67 3.46
N LEU A 147 5.20 5.63 3.36
CA LEU A 147 5.25 4.74 2.20
C LEU A 147 5.55 3.31 2.66
N ALA A 148 4.82 2.35 2.12
CA ALA A 148 5.19 0.94 2.11
C ALA A 148 5.16 0.45 0.67
N THR A 149 6.22 -0.22 0.22
CA THR A 149 6.32 -0.74 -1.14
C THR A 149 7.03 -2.09 -1.17
N ILE A 150 6.64 -2.94 -2.13
CA ILE A 150 7.43 -4.10 -2.53
C ILE A 150 8.36 -3.64 -3.65
N ALA A 151 9.56 -4.19 -3.70
CA ALA A 151 10.48 -4.06 -4.81
C ALA A 151 10.93 -5.43 -5.29
N GLU A 152 10.90 -5.65 -6.60
CA GLU A 152 11.25 -6.93 -7.22
C GLU A 152 12.26 -6.74 -8.35
N SER A 153 13.31 -7.57 -8.38
CA SER A 153 14.25 -7.70 -9.49
C SER A 153 14.91 -9.08 -9.45
N ASP A 154 15.05 -9.70 -10.61
CA ASP A 154 15.81 -10.95 -10.81
C ASP A 154 15.45 -12.10 -9.84
N GLY A 155 14.18 -12.17 -9.45
CA GLY A 155 13.65 -13.17 -8.52
C GLY A 155 13.82 -12.82 -7.03
N GLU A 156 14.43 -11.69 -6.73
CA GLU A 156 14.53 -11.15 -5.36
C GLU A 156 13.38 -10.21 -5.05
N THR A 157 12.88 -10.28 -3.84
CA THR A 157 11.77 -9.44 -3.36
C THR A 157 12.12 -8.81 -2.02
N TYR A 158 11.97 -7.50 -1.94
CA TYR A 158 12.18 -6.73 -0.72
C TYR A 158 10.95 -5.90 -0.39
N ILE A 159 10.75 -5.61 0.88
CA ILE A 159 9.71 -4.67 1.34
C ILE A 159 10.41 -3.48 1.97
N CYS A 160 10.11 -2.29 1.49
CA CYS A 160 10.61 -1.04 2.03
C CYS A 160 9.47 -0.28 2.72
N VAL A 161 9.70 0.18 3.94
CA VAL A 161 8.78 1.02 4.70
C VAL A 161 9.51 2.29 5.13
N VAL A 162 8.96 3.44 4.76
CA VAL A 162 9.44 4.75 5.19
C VAL A 162 8.28 5.48 5.85
N MET A 163 8.50 5.98 7.05
CA MET A 163 7.48 6.70 7.82
C MET A 163 7.96 8.08 8.20
N ASN A 164 7.01 9.00 8.38
CA ASN A 164 7.25 10.36 8.82
C ASN A 164 8.27 11.11 7.95
N GLY A 165 8.23 10.90 6.63
CA GLY A 165 9.05 11.64 5.68
C GLY A 165 8.60 13.09 5.57
N GLU A 166 9.56 13.98 5.35
CA GLU A 166 9.32 15.41 5.10
C GLU A 166 9.29 15.69 3.59
N GLU A 167 8.85 16.88 3.22
CA GLU A 167 9.08 17.45 1.89
C GLU A 167 10.20 18.49 1.99
N ILE A 168 11.29 18.28 1.27
CA ILE A 168 12.47 19.15 1.27
C ILE A 168 12.74 19.62 -0.15
N ASN A 169 12.69 20.93 -0.38
CA ASN A 169 12.93 21.54 -1.69
C ASN A 169 12.03 21.00 -2.82
N GLY A 170 10.81 20.59 -2.50
CA GLY A 170 9.86 20.00 -3.45
C GLY A 170 10.07 18.50 -3.69
N ASP A 171 10.94 17.85 -2.93
CA ASP A 171 11.11 16.40 -2.95
C ASP A 171 10.51 15.76 -1.69
N ILE A 172 9.67 14.74 -1.92
CA ILE A 172 9.04 13.93 -0.88
C ILE A 172 10.03 12.85 -0.44
N CYS A 173 10.60 13.01 0.77
CA CYS A 173 11.66 12.17 1.28
C CYS A 173 11.29 10.68 1.35
N SER A 174 10.02 10.33 1.60
CA SER A 174 9.63 8.91 1.62
C SER A 174 9.85 8.21 0.29
N TYR A 175 9.67 8.89 -0.85
CA TYR A 175 9.93 8.31 -2.17
C TYR A 175 11.42 8.31 -2.53
N THR A 176 12.15 9.38 -2.24
CA THR A 176 13.59 9.44 -2.55
C THR A 176 14.36 8.42 -1.75
N VAL A 177 14.14 8.36 -0.43
CA VAL A 177 14.77 7.37 0.46
C VAL A 177 14.40 5.93 0.06
N ALA A 178 13.14 5.67 -0.30
CA ALA A 178 12.74 4.34 -0.74
C ALA A 178 13.45 3.94 -2.04
N ASN A 179 13.57 4.83 -3.03
CA ASN A 179 14.30 4.55 -4.27
C ASN A 179 15.78 4.29 -3.99
N ASP A 180 16.43 5.12 -3.17
CA ASP A 180 17.84 4.95 -2.80
C ASP A 180 18.09 3.59 -2.11
N LEU A 181 17.20 3.20 -1.18
CA LEU A 181 17.29 1.90 -0.50
C LEU A 181 17.07 0.73 -1.46
N ILE A 182 16.10 0.83 -2.38
CA ILE A 182 15.80 -0.20 -3.38
C ILE A 182 16.99 -0.38 -4.32
N GLU A 183 17.55 0.72 -4.84
CA GLU A 183 18.74 0.68 -5.70
C GLU A 183 19.96 0.12 -4.98
N TYR A 184 20.17 0.53 -3.72
CA TYR A 184 21.26 0.02 -2.90
C TYR A 184 21.16 -1.49 -2.70
N VAL A 185 19.97 -1.99 -2.36
CA VAL A 185 19.78 -3.44 -2.09
C VAL A 185 20.05 -4.24 -3.35
N PHE A 186 19.45 -3.90 -4.50
CA PHE A 186 19.65 -4.64 -5.76
C PHE A 186 21.06 -4.48 -6.35
N SER A 187 21.80 -3.43 -5.99
CA SER A 187 23.20 -3.27 -6.43
C SER A 187 24.22 -3.95 -5.53
N SER A 188 23.88 -4.17 -4.25
CA SER A 188 24.82 -4.60 -3.21
C SER A 188 24.62 -6.03 -2.74
N TYR A 189 23.45 -6.58 -2.94
CA TYR A 189 23.08 -7.94 -2.52
C TYR A 189 22.63 -8.76 -3.71
N GLY A 190 22.84 -10.07 -3.64
CA GLY A 190 22.40 -11.04 -4.64
C GLY A 190 22.55 -12.45 -4.11
N TYR A 191 21.80 -13.38 -4.67
CA TYR A 191 21.95 -14.78 -4.34
C TYR A 191 23.26 -15.32 -4.89
N VAL A 192 24.06 -15.93 -4.00
CA VAL A 192 25.23 -16.73 -4.38
C VAL A 192 24.89 -18.19 -4.13
N GLU A 193 24.92 -19.01 -5.17
CA GLU A 193 24.76 -20.45 -5.03
C GLU A 193 25.99 -21.02 -4.29
N VAL A 194 25.80 -21.39 -3.02
CA VAL A 194 26.87 -21.94 -2.17
C VAL A 194 27.02 -23.45 -2.39
N LEU A 195 25.91 -24.15 -2.67
CA LEU A 195 25.87 -25.57 -2.94
C LEU A 195 24.92 -25.84 -4.10
N SER A 196 25.43 -26.43 -5.19
CA SER A 196 24.58 -26.95 -6.27
C SER A 196 24.11 -28.34 -5.94
N PRO A 197 22.79 -28.68 -6.11
CA PRO A 197 22.29 -30.03 -5.94
C PRO A 197 22.98 -31.03 -6.86
N ASP A 198 23.58 -30.57 -7.96
CA ASP A 198 24.30 -31.40 -8.94
C ASP A 198 25.77 -31.63 -8.58
N ARG A 199 26.29 -31.00 -7.56
CA ARG A 199 27.62 -31.23 -6.99
C ARG A 199 27.50 -32.09 -5.73
N LEU A 200 27.42 -33.40 -5.92
CA LEU A 200 27.72 -34.34 -4.85
C LEU A 200 29.16 -34.12 -4.41
N VAL A 201 29.35 -33.61 -3.20
CA VAL A 201 30.65 -33.65 -2.53
C VAL A 201 30.87 -35.11 -2.10
N CYS A 202 31.67 -35.86 -2.87
CA CYS A 202 32.18 -37.14 -2.48
C CYS A 202 33.30 -37.00 -1.44
#